data_13bb05a0f355badadc02f46a32c5731d
#
_entry.id   13bb05a0f355badadc02f46a32c5731d
#
_cell.length_a   1.000
_cell.length_b   1.000
_cell.length_c   1.000
_cell.angle_alpha   90.00
_cell.angle_beta   90.00
_cell.angle_gamma   90.00
#
_symmetry.space_group_name_H-M   'P 1'
#
loop_
_entity.id
_entity.type
_entity.pdbx_description
1 polymer ?
#
loop_
_entity_poly.entity_id
_entity_poly.type
_entity_poly.pdbx_seq_one_letter_code
_entity_poly.pdbx_strand_id
1 'polypeptide(L)'
;NEITELINDDFDSTGVSATASTQGKIQFLSSDAAGSHVVTMNVYGKNTTAQSISATITIGTQVTGTDLTDLRDQFNAYSSTTGISATLSSDKTNIIIVQDEGEDVVIENVDFANVTNANTKMRLTGMNFKQDSTGTIIEIEDASQTNDSVRLGGELTFHSSHTFSIVANADGGLFESSAGASTLNSISTIDIQTMAGAVDALKVVDRALDRVHMERAKFGAIMSRMNVVIDNLTNVSQNQAASKARIEDADFALESSRLSKAQILQQSA
;
A
#
# COMPACT_ATOMS: atom_id res chain seq x y z
N ASN A 1 9.33 8.03 -6.10
CA ASN A 1 9.93 6.81 -5.55
C ASN A 1 10.77 7.09 -4.30
N GLU A 2 11.73 8.01 -4.37
CA GLU A 2 12.59 8.37 -3.22
C GLU A 2 11.81 8.76 -1.96
N ILE A 3 10.71 9.49 -2.10
CA ILE A 3 9.87 9.90 -0.96
C ILE A 3 9.22 8.68 -0.29
N THR A 4 8.78 7.73 -1.09
CA THR A 4 8.16 6.49 -0.59
C THR A 4 9.18 5.65 0.18
N GLU A 5 10.42 5.56 -0.31
CA GLU A 5 11.51 4.87 0.37
C GLU A 5 11.83 5.52 1.71
N LEU A 6 12.00 6.84 1.76
CA LEU A 6 12.27 7.56 3.01
C LEU A 6 11.17 7.36 4.08
N ILE A 7 9.91 7.33 3.65
CA ILE A 7 8.79 7.10 4.58
C ILE A 7 8.78 5.65 5.08
N ASN A 8 9.06 4.70 4.19
CA ASN A 8 9.07 3.29 4.54
C ASN A 8 10.29 2.89 5.40
N ASP A 9 11.42 3.57 5.26
CA ASP A 9 12.60 3.38 6.13
C ASP A 9 12.29 3.75 7.59
N ASP A 10 11.40 4.74 7.80
CA ASP A 10 10.95 5.15 9.13
C ASP A 10 9.70 4.38 9.64
N PHE A 11 9.29 3.31 8.96
CA PHE A 11 8.09 2.55 9.32
C PHE A 11 8.12 2.00 10.74
N ASP A 12 9.28 1.50 11.20
CA ASP A 12 9.42 0.92 12.55
C ASP A 12 9.17 1.96 13.66
N SER A 13 9.42 3.23 13.37
CA SER A 13 9.23 4.32 14.33
C SER A 13 7.84 4.96 14.24
N THR A 14 7.29 5.03 13.03
CA THR A 14 6.04 5.75 12.75
C THR A 14 4.82 4.84 12.64
N GLY A 15 5.00 3.58 12.25
CA GLY A 15 3.92 2.66 11.90
C GLY A 15 3.16 3.07 10.64
N VAL A 16 3.73 4.00 9.84
CA VAL A 16 3.14 4.49 8.58
C VAL A 16 4.00 4.04 7.41
N SER A 17 3.40 3.41 6.43
CA SER A 17 4.03 3.09 5.16
C SER A 17 3.41 3.89 4.02
N ALA A 18 4.15 4.08 2.95
CA ALA A 18 3.69 4.76 1.75
C ALA A 18 3.82 3.87 0.52
N THR A 19 2.91 4.03 -0.41
CA THR A 19 3.01 3.50 -1.78
C THR A 19 2.83 4.65 -2.75
N ALA A 20 3.56 4.63 -3.85
CA ALA A 20 3.39 5.60 -4.93
C ALA A 20 2.86 4.89 -6.17
N SER A 21 2.02 5.57 -6.92
CA SER A 21 1.58 5.11 -8.24
C SER A 21 1.21 6.29 -9.11
N THR A 22 1.39 6.15 -10.41
CA THR A 22 0.95 7.15 -11.39
C THR A 22 -0.09 6.50 -12.27
N GLN A 23 -1.29 7.06 -12.27
CA GLN A 23 -2.41 6.50 -13.01
C GLN A 23 -3.07 7.55 -13.88
N GLY A 24 -3.44 7.16 -15.10
CA GLY A 24 -4.11 8.04 -16.03
C GLY A 24 -5.04 7.31 -16.99
N LYS A 25 -6.05 8.01 -17.44
CA LYS A 25 -7.00 7.55 -18.44
C LYS A 25 -6.75 8.26 -19.75
N ILE A 26 -6.49 7.47 -20.80
CA ILE A 26 -6.35 7.93 -22.19
C ILE A 26 -7.65 7.70 -22.93
N GLN A 27 -8.11 8.73 -23.61
CA GLN A 27 -9.27 8.72 -24.51
C GLN A 27 -8.91 9.42 -25.81
N PHE A 28 -9.56 9.04 -26.90
CA PHE A 28 -9.42 9.74 -28.17
C PHE A 28 -10.78 10.30 -28.59
N LEU A 29 -10.75 11.50 -29.07
CA LEU A 29 -11.91 12.18 -29.66
C LEU A 29 -11.57 12.60 -31.07
N SER A 30 -12.53 12.43 -31.95
CA SER A 30 -12.49 13.02 -33.27
C SER A 30 -13.85 13.62 -33.57
N SER A 31 -13.85 14.82 -34.13
CA SER A 31 -15.06 15.40 -34.77
C SER A 31 -15.15 15.04 -36.24
N ASP A 32 -14.16 14.36 -36.79
CA ASP A 32 -14.14 13.87 -38.14
C ASP A 32 -14.90 12.54 -38.31
N ALA A 33 -15.04 12.06 -39.52
CA ALA A 33 -15.67 10.77 -39.75
C ALA A 33 -14.90 9.64 -39.07
N ALA A 34 -15.64 8.68 -38.51
CA ALA A 34 -15.06 7.49 -37.94
C ALA A 34 -14.05 6.83 -38.89
N GLY A 35 -12.89 6.47 -38.37
CA GLY A 35 -11.82 5.93 -39.20
C GLY A 35 -10.70 5.27 -38.42
N SER A 36 -9.80 4.65 -39.16
CA SER A 36 -8.58 4.07 -38.63
C SER A 36 -7.44 5.07 -38.80
N HIS A 37 -6.74 5.31 -37.71
CA HIS A 37 -5.63 6.26 -37.62
C HIS A 37 -4.42 5.59 -37.03
N VAL A 38 -3.23 5.96 -37.48
CA VAL A 38 -1.98 5.56 -36.84
C VAL A 38 -1.60 6.67 -35.88
N VAL A 39 -1.50 6.36 -34.60
CA VAL A 39 -0.98 7.25 -33.58
C VAL A 39 0.46 6.87 -33.24
N THR A 40 1.34 7.85 -33.21
CA THR A 40 2.71 7.69 -32.74
C THR A 40 2.95 8.61 -31.57
N MET A 41 3.74 8.17 -30.60
CA MET A 41 4.11 8.98 -29.43
C MET A 41 5.38 8.46 -28.80
N ASN A 42 6.07 9.32 -28.09
CA ASN A 42 7.19 8.96 -27.23
C ASN A 42 6.73 8.89 -25.78
N VAL A 43 7.05 7.77 -25.11
CA VAL A 43 6.60 7.50 -23.74
C VAL A 43 7.79 7.34 -22.83
N TYR A 44 7.72 7.97 -21.67
CA TYR A 44 8.65 7.84 -20.56
C TYR A 44 7.89 7.44 -19.29
N GLY A 45 8.50 6.63 -18.52
CA GLY A 45 8.14 6.23 -17.17
C GLY A 45 9.43 6.11 -16.38
N LYS A 46 9.89 4.89 -16.06
CA LYS A 46 11.20 4.69 -15.45
C LYS A 46 12.39 4.80 -16.43
N ASN A 47 12.14 4.83 -17.72
CA ASN A 47 13.14 4.97 -18.78
C ASN A 47 13.55 6.43 -18.93
N THR A 48 14.87 6.67 -19.08
CA THR A 48 15.44 7.99 -19.36
C THR A 48 15.53 8.31 -20.85
N THR A 49 15.39 7.30 -21.70
CA THR A 49 15.40 7.43 -23.18
C THR A 49 14.01 7.18 -23.68
N ALA A 50 13.54 8.02 -24.59
CA ALA A 50 12.21 7.90 -25.19
C ALA A 50 11.92 6.48 -25.72
N GLN A 51 10.80 5.91 -25.33
CA GLN A 51 10.26 4.73 -25.94
C GLN A 51 9.20 5.14 -26.95
N SER A 52 9.50 4.97 -28.24
CA SER A 52 8.53 5.27 -29.29
C SER A 52 7.49 4.15 -29.37
N ILE A 53 6.22 4.53 -29.34
CA ILE A 53 5.05 3.68 -29.52
C ILE A 53 4.35 4.07 -30.82
N SER A 54 3.97 3.09 -31.61
CA SER A 54 3.14 3.27 -32.80
C SER A 54 2.02 2.25 -32.80
N ALA A 55 0.80 2.72 -32.90
CA ALA A 55 -0.39 1.87 -32.87
C ALA A 55 -1.44 2.31 -33.90
N THR A 56 -2.19 1.35 -34.41
CA THR A 56 -3.37 1.63 -35.24
C THR A 56 -4.60 1.66 -34.34
N ILE A 57 -5.25 2.80 -34.23
CA ILE A 57 -6.48 2.98 -33.46
C ILE A 57 -7.66 3.22 -34.38
N THR A 58 -8.81 2.73 -34.00
CA THR A 58 -10.07 3.10 -34.64
C THR A 58 -10.75 4.14 -33.77
N ILE A 59 -11.03 5.32 -34.31
CA ILE A 59 -11.77 6.37 -33.65
C ILE A 59 -13.16 6.45 -34.26
N GLY A 60 -14.17 6.24 -33.39
CA GLY A 60 -15.57 6.39 -33.81
C GLY A 60 -16.04 7.85 -33.67
N THR A 61 -17.20 8.16 -34.22
CA THR A 61 -17.85 9.45 -33.98
C THR A 61 -18.21 9.58 -32.50
N GLN A 62 -17.67 10.56 -31.81
CA GLN A 62 -17.94 10.84 -30.39
C GLN A 62 -17.71 9.65 -29.45
N VAL A 63 -16.61 8.95 -29.53
CA VAL A 63 -16.25 7.82 -28.69
C VAL A 63 -16.94 6.49 -29.06
N THR A 64 -18.12 6.51 -29.67
CA THR A 64 -18.82 5.27 -30.07
C THR A 64 -18.12 4.59 -31.24
N GLY A 65 -17.77 3.31 -31.07
CA GLY A 65 -17.05 2.54 -32.10
C GLY A 65 -15.54 2.72 -32.09
N THR A 66 -14.98 3.36 -31.06
CA THR A 66 -13.53 3.45 -30.85
C THR A 66 -12.97 2.10 -30.39
N ASP A 67 -11.83 1.70 -30.95
CA ASP A 67 -11.09 0.50 -30.54
C ASP A 67 -9.61 0.85 -30.34
N LEU A 68 -9.15 0.75 -29.08
CA LEU A 68 -7.80 1.07 -28.64
C LEU A 68 -6.98 -0.17 -28.30
N THR A 69 -7.39 -1.34 -28.78
CA THR A 69 -6.75 -2.63 -28.42
C THR A 69 -5.27 -2.65 -28.80
N ASP A 70 -4.93 -2.21 -30.02
CA ASP A 70 -3.55 -2.20 -30.49
C ASP A 70 -2.68 -1.24 -29.65
N LEU A 71 -3.18 -0.07 -29.31
CA LEU A 71 -2.46 0.89 -28.46
C LEU A 71 -2.21 0.31 -27.06
N ARG A 72 -3.21 -0.36 -26.45
CA ARG A 72 -3.02 -1.06 -25.18
C ARG A 72 -1.92 -2.13 -25.30
N ASP A 73 -1.90 -2.91 -26.37
CA ASP A 73 -0.93 -3.96 -26.57
C ASP A 73 0.49 -3.40 -26.77
N GLN A 74 0.61 -2.26 -27.44
CA GLN A 74 1.89 -1.56 -27.58
C GLN A 74 2.41 -1.03 -26.24
N PHE A 75 1.58 -0.42 -25.39
CA PHE A 75 1.99 -0.03 -24.03
C PHE A 75 2.51 -1.24 -23.24
N ASN A 76 1.78 -2.35 -23.27
CA ASN A 76 2.15 -3.55 -22.53
C ASN A 76 3.39 -4.26 -23.11
N ALA A 77 3.63 -4.19 -24.42
CA ALA A 77 4.84 -4.72 -25.04
C ALA A 77 6.12 -4.04 -24.52
N TYR A 78 6.04 -2.77 -24.16
CA TYR A 78 7.15 -2.00 -23.60
C TYR A 78 7.07 -1.79 -22.08
N SER A 79 6.20 -2.50 -21.39
CA SER A 79 6.01 -2.35 -19.93
C SER A 79 7.28 -2.65 -19.13
N SER A 80 8.11 -3.59 -19.57
CA SER A 80 9.39 -3.89 -18.91
C SER A 80 10.39 -2.72 -18.98
N THR A 81 10.32 -1.91 -20.04
CA THR A 81 11.21 -0.75 -20.25
C THR A 81 10.67 0.49 -19.57
N THR A 82 9.38 0.76 -19.75
CA THR A 82 8.73 1.99 -19.26
C THR A 82 8.22 1.88 -17.82
N GLY A 83 7.99 0.66 -17.34
CA GLY A 83 7.28 0.41 -16.08
C GLY A 83 5.77 0.67 -16.17
N ILE A 84 5.25 0.98 -17.37
CA ILE A 84 3.84 1.33 -17.56
C ILE A 84 3.08 0.10 -18.04
N SER A 85 2.01 -0.23 -17.34
CA SER A 85 1.01 -1.22 -17.75
C SER A 85 -0.26 -0.53 -18.24
N ALA A 86 -0.97 -1.14 -19.17
CA ALA A 86 -2.17 -0.59 -19.75
C ALA A 86 -3.33 -1.60 -19.73
N THR A 87 -4.49 -1.15 -19.30
CA THR A 87 -5.73 -1.92 -19.30
C THR A 87 -6.78 -1.21 -20.15
N LEU A 88 -7.58 -1.98 -20.86
CA LEU A 88 -8.62 -1.47 -21.75
C LEU A 88 -9.97 -1.53 -21.04
N SER A 89 -10.78 -0.48 -21.18
CA SER A 89 -12.18 -0.51 -20.72
C SER A 89 -12.99 -1.56 -21.49
N SER A 90 -14.11 -2.02 -20.92
CA SER A 90 -14.96 -3.05 -21.51
C SER A 90 -15.55 -2.65 -22.86
N ASP A 91 -15.76 -1.36 -23.08
CA ASP A 91 -16.25 -0.75 -24.31
C ASP A 91 -15.12 -0.39 -25.31
N LYS A 92 -13.86 -0.67 -24.94
CA LYS A 92 -12.63 -0.40 -25.72
C LYS A 92 -12.35 1.08 -26.03
N THR A 93 -13.07 1.98 -25.39
CA THR A 93 -12.99 3.42 -25.68
C THR A 93 -11.94 4.14 -24.86
N ASN A 94 -11.49 3.51 -23.78
CA ASN A 94 -10.55 4.10 -22.83
C ASN A 94 -9.41 3.12 -22.52
N ILE A 95 -8.21 3.65 -22.33
CA ILE A 95 -7.07 2.94 -21.77
C ILE A 95 -6.75 3.56 -20.42
N ILE A 96 -6.63 2.74 -19.39
CA ILE A 96 -6.09 3.10 -18.09
C ILE A 96 -4.64 2.67 -18.09
N ILE A 97 -3.74 3.63 -17.93
CA ILE A 97 -2.30 3.41 -17.76
C ILE A 97 -1.96 3.50 -16.29
N VAL A 98 -1.09 2.60 -15.84
CA VAL A 98 -0.63 2.52 -14.46
C VAL A 98 0.88 2.33 -14.45
N GLN A 99 1.56 3.13 -13.65
CA GLN A 99 2.96 2.98 -13.31
C GLN A 99 3.04 2.81 -11.78
N ASP A 100 3.44 1.60 -11.33
CA ASP A 100 3.32 1.18 -9.93
C ASP A 100 4.42 1.71 -9.00
N GLU A 101 5.48 2.28 -9.55
CA GLU A 101 6.61 2.81 -8.79
C GLU A 101 6.45 4.31 -8.48
N GLY A 102 5.38 4.96 -9.00
CA GLY A 102 5.10 6.38 -8.80
C GLY A 102 6.05 7.33 -9.56
N GLU A 103 6.74 6.81 -10.57
CA GLU A 103 7.48 7.65 -11.51
C GLU A 103 6.53 8.43 -12.39
N ASP A 104 6.92 9.62 -12.80
CA ASP A 104 6.12 10.41 -13.70
C ASP A 104 5.96 9.73 -15.06
N VAL A 105 4.76 9.73 -15.57
CA VAL A 105 4.50 9.30 -16.95
C VAL A 105 4.48 10.52 -17.85
N VAL A 106 5.42 10.56 -18.81
CA VAL A 106 5.47 11.63 -19.81
C VAL A 106 5.17 11.05 -21.17
N ILE A 107 4.26 11.69 -21.89
CA ILE A 107 3.92 11.38 -23.26
C ILE A 107 4.21 12.61 -24.10
N GLU A 108 5.03 12.45 -25.13
CA GLU A 108 5.51 13.55 -25.98
C GLU A 108 5.38 13.20 -27.45
N ASN A 109 5.36 14.24 -28.29
CA ASN A 109 5.33 14.12 -29.75
C ASN A 109 4.18 13.22 -30.22
N VAL A 110 2.98 13.47 -29.71
CA VAL A 110 1.78 12.75 -30.18
C VAL A 110 1.44 13.19 -31.58
N ASP A 111 1.50 12.26 -32.52
CA ASP A 111 1.23 12.49 -33.93
C ASP A 111 0.14 11.53 -34.44
N PHE A 112 -0.76 12.06 -35.25
CA PHE A 112 -1.86 11.31 -35.89
C PHE A 112 -1.66 11.27 -37.38
N ALA A 113 -1.11 10.19 -37.89
CA ALA A 113 -0.98 10.03 -39.33
C ALA A 113 -2.34 9.93 -40.03
N ASN A 114 -2.45 10.61 -41.16
CA ASN A 114 -3.65 10.66 -42.00
C ASN A 114 -4.84 11.45 -41.43
N VAL A 115 -4.59 12.36 -40.49
CA VAL A 115 -5.59 13.32 -40.04
C VAL A 115 -5.36 14.65 -40.72
N THR A 116 -6.35 15.11 -41.48
CA THR A 116 -6.28 16.39 -42.21
C THR A 116 -6.75 17.58 -41.39
N ASN A 117 -7.22 17.35 -40.16
CA ASN A 117 -7.83 18.38 -39.32
C ASN A 117 -7.36 18.31 -37.87
N ALA A 118 -7.17 19.45 -37.27
CA ALA A 118 -6.90 19.66 -35.84
C ALA A 118 -8.02 19.19 -34.88
N ASN A 119 -8.90 18.33 -35.34
CA ASN A 119 -10.10 17.89 -34.64
C ASN A 119 -9.97 16.52 -33.97
N THR A 120 -8.85 15.83 -34.21
CA THR A 120 -8.53 14.57 -33.49
C THR A 120 -7.61 14.91 -32.33
N LYS A 121 -8.04 14.55 -31.14
CA LYS A 121 -7.32 14.85 -29.91
C LYS A 121 -7.21 13.60 -29.05
N MET A 122 -6.07 13.47 -28.41
CA MET A 122 -5.90 12.56 -27.29
C MET A 122 -6.24 13.33 -25.99
N ARG A 123 -7.06 12.73 -25.14
CA ARG A 123 -7.35 13.26 -23.80
C ARG A 123 -6.65 12.41 -22.77
N LEU A 124 -5.87 13.04 -21.92
CA LEU A 124 -5.31 12.42 -20.73
C LEU A 124 -5.96 13.02 -19.48
N THR A 125 -6.44 12.15 -18.61
CA THR A 125 -7.01 12.53 -17.32
C THR A 125 -6.26 11.80 -16.23
N GLY A 126 -5.69 12.54 -15.26
CA GLY A 126 -5.09 11.93 -14.06
C GLY A 126 -6.14 11.19 -13.25
N MET A 127 -5.75 10.07 -12.68
CA MET A 127 -6.60 9.23 -11.84
C MET A 127 -5.93 9.00 -10.50
N ASN A 128 -6.72 8.96 -9.45
CA ASN A 128 -6.23 8.51 -8.15
C ASN A 128 -6.12 6.98 -8.13
N PHE A 129 -5.54 6.45 -7.09
CA PHE A 129 -5.38 5.02 -6.92
C PHE A 129 -6.74 4.26 -6.88
N LYS A 130 -7.85 4.94 -6.59
CA LYS A 130 -9.22 4.39 -6.68
C LYS A 130 -9.79 4.41 -8.10
N GLN A 131 -9.00 4.85 -9.06
CA GLN A 131 -9.41 5.06 -10.45
C GLN A 131 -10.49 6.15 -10.64
N ASP A 132 -10.62 7.05 -9.66
CA ASP A 132 -11.44 8.25 -9.82
C ASP A 132 -10.62 9.33 -10.53
N SER A 133 -11.26 10.09 -11.39
CA SER A 133 -10.60 11.21 -12.08
C SER A 133 -10.28 12.32 -11.08
N THR A 134 -9.01 12.66 -10.93
CA THR A 134 -8.53 13.66 -9.95
C THR A 134 -8.16 14.99 -10.56
N GLY A 135 -8.10 15.08 -11.87
CA GLY A 135 -7.52 16.24 -12.49
C GLY A 135 -8.32 16.84 -13.65
N THR A 136 -7.78 17.94 -14.13
CA THR A 136 -8.22 18.57 -15.36
C THR A 136 -7.94 17.63 -16.54
N ILE A 137 -8.89 17.55 -17.46
CA ILE A 137 -8.69 16.86 -18.71
C ILE A 137 -7.69 17.66 -19.54
N ILE A 138 -6.57 17.07 -19.90
CA ILE A 138 -5.59 17.67 -20.80
C ILE A 138 -5.86 17.15 -22.21
N GLU A 139 -6.08 18.05 -23.14
CA GLU A 139 -6.23 17.73 -24.54
C GLU A 139 -4.88 17.90 -25.24
N ILE A 140 -4.44 16.85 -25.90
CA ILE A 140 -3.20 16.80 -26.66
C ILE A 140 -3.59 16.76 -28.13
N GLU A 141 -3.00 17.64 -28.87
CA GLU A 141 -3.22 17.78 -30.30
C GLU A 141 -2.04 17.17 -31.07
N ASP A 142 -2.17 17.10 -32.39
CA ASP A 142 -1.12 16.64 -33.29
C ASP A 142 0.20 17.38 -33.09
N ALA A 143 1.36 16.71 -33.22
CA ALA A 143 2.72 17.24 -33.10
C ALA A 143 2.99 18.50 -33.94
N SER A 144 2.17 18.79 -34.93
CA SER A 144 2.20 20.06 -35.66
C SER A 144 1.67 21.26 -34.87
N GLN A 145 1.07 21.02 -33.69
CA GLN A 145 0.48 22.03 -32.82
C GLN A 145 1.34 22.27 -31.56
N THR A 146 0.93 23.21 -30.73
CA THR A 146 1.70 23.66 -29.56
C THR A 146 1.57 22.71 -28.34
N ASN A 147 0.52 21.88 -28.30
CA ASN A 147 0.19 21.01 -27.18
C ASN A 147 0.28 19.52 -27.58
N ASP A 148 1.49 19.04 -27.80
CA ASP A 148 1.78 17.66 -28.20
C ASP A 148 2.33 16.77 -27.08
N SER A 149 2.43 17.32 -25.88
CA SER A 149 3.09 16.66 -24.74
C SER A 149 2.31 16.84 -23.45
N VAL A 150 2.43 15.85 -22.56
CA VAL A 150 1.82 15.89 -21.22
C VAL A 150 2.67 15.14 -20.22
N ARG A 151 2.69 15.63 -18.99
CA ARG A 151 3.28 14.96 -17.84
C ARG A 151 2.21 14.65 -16.81
N LEU A 152 2.18 13.41 -16.38
CA LEU A 152 1.33 12.89 -15.32
C LEU A 152 2.21 12.57 -14.11
N GLY A 153 1.99 13.27 -13.02
CA GLY A 153 2.73 13.06 -11.76
C GLY A 153 2.18 11.91 -10.93
N GLY A 154 3.04 11.32 -10.11
CA GLY A 154 2.66 10.24 -9.21
C GLY A 154 1.85 10.72 -8.01
N GLU A 155 0.99 9.85 -7.50
CA GLU A 155 0.23 10.03 -6.26
C GLU A 155 0.86 9.19 -5.15
N LEU A 156 0.96 9.76 -3.95
CA LEU A 156 1.39 9.08 -2.75
C LEU A 156 0.18 8.65 -1.93
N THR A 157 0.13 7.37 -1.58
CA THR A 157 -0.89 6.82 -0.68
C THR A 157 -0.24 6.31 0.59
N PHE A 158 -0.72 6.79 1.74
CA PHE A 158 -0.22 6.40 3.05
C PHE A 158 -1.09 5.32 3.67
N HIS A 159 -0.44 4.35 4.32
CA HIS A 159 -1.11 3.21 4.95
C HIS A 159 -0.60 3.04 6.38
N SER A 160 -1.53 2.82 7.33
CA SER A 160 -1.19 2.48 8.70
C SER A 160 -2.29 1.62 9.33
N SER A 161 -1.94 0.83 10.34
CA SER A 161 -2.90 0.11 11.19
C SER A 161 -3.55 0.99 12.25
N HIS A 162 -3.10 2.27 12.38
CA HIS A 162 -3.58 3.26 13.33
C HIS A 162 -3.92 4.56 12.61
N THR A 163 -4.70 5.41 13.24
CA THR A 163 -4.90 6.78 12.75
C THR A 163 -3.61 7.57 12.90
N PHE A 164 -3.30 8.37 11.89
CA PHE A 164 -2.14 9.27 11.88
C PHE A 164 -2.54 10.65 11.34
N SER A 165 -1.70 11.63 11.54
CA SER A 165 -1.86 12.95 10.96
C SER A 165 -0.57 13.35 10.24
N ILE A 166 -0.72 14.04 9.11
CA ILE A 166 0.39 14.63 8.37
C ILE A 166 0.34 16.12 8.60
N VAL A 167 1.44 16.70 9.05
CA VAL A 167 1.57 18.14 9.26
C VAL A 167 2.64 18.67 8.32
N ALA A 168 2.29 19.59 7.44
CA ALA A 168 3.25 20.31 6.62
C ALA A 168 3.92 21.41 7.47
N ASN A 169 5.25 21.43 7.47
CA ASN A 169 6.03 22.32 8.35
C ASN A 169 6.46 23.64 7.68
N ALA A 170 6.13 23.84 6.41
CA ALA A 170 6.46 25.07 5.68
C ALA A 170 5.55 25.29 4.46
N ASP A 171 5.33 26.55 4.09
CA ASP A 171 4.74 26.94 2.82
C ASP A 171 5.63 26.46 1.65
N GLY A 172 5.04 25.76 0.68
CA GLY A 172 5.75 25.25 -0.50
C GLY A 172 6.34 23.86 -0.35
N GLY A 173 5.97 23.10 0.67
CA GLY A 173 6.30 21.68 0.82
C GLY A 173 5.44 20.77 -0.08
N LEU A 174 5.68 19.47 0.03
CA LEU A 174 4.97 18.42 -0.71
C LEU A 174 3.45 18.42 -0.48
N PHE A 175 3.01 19.00 0.64
CA PHE A 175 1.60 19.08 1.02
C PHE A 175 1.16 20.54 1.11
N GLU A 176 0.18 20.89 0.30
CA GLU A 176 -0.40 22.27 0.24
C GLU A 176 -1.22 22.63 1.48
N SER A 177 -1.66 21.67 2.25
CA SER A 177 -2.51 21.88 3.43
C SER A 177 -1.80 21.47 4.72
N SER A 178 -1.96 22.32 5.72
CA SER A 178 -1.24 22.23 6.99
C SER A 178 -1.55 21.04 7.88
N ALA A 179 -2.57 20.26 7.63
CA ALA A 179 -2.86 19.03 8.36
C ALA A 179 -3.88 18.14 7.64
N GLY A 180 -3.46 16.94 7.31
CA GLY A 180 -4.36 15.87 6.90
C GLY A 180 -4.48 14.83 8.02
N ALA A 181 -5.69 14.54 8.49
CA ALA A 181 -5.94 13.42 9.40
C ALA A 181 -6.40 12.21 8.60
N SER A 182 -5.79 11.05 8.84
CA SER A 182 -6.24 9.81 8.25
C SER A 182 -7.55 9.33 8.89
N THR A 183 -8.37 8.66 8.10
CA THR A 183 -9.56 7.95 8.61
C THR A 183 -9.27 6.45 8.68
N LEU A 184 -9.67 5.81 9.78
CA LEU A 184 -9.52 4.37 9.93
C LEU A 184 -10.62 3.65 9.16
N ASN A 185 -10.26 2.90 8.13
CA ASN A 185 -11.17 2.04 7.40
C ASN A 185 -11.36 0.71 8.13
N SER A 186 -12.61 0.29 8.33
CA SER A 186 -12.96 -0.97 8.97
C SER A 186 -13.19 -2.07 7.94
N ILE A 187 -12.86 -3.32 8.30
CA ILE A 187 -13.22 -4.49 7.47
C ILE A 187 -14.73 -4.56 7.22
N SER A 188 -15.55 -4.05 8.14
CA SER A 188 -17.01 -4.05 7.99
C SER A 188 -17.55 -3.10 6.92
N THR A 189 -16.72 -2.15 6.45
CA THR A 189 -17.08 -1.14 5.44
C THR A 189 -16.47 -1.41 4.08
N ILE A 190 -15.84 -2.57 3.89
CA ILE A 190 -15.25 -2.96 2.62
C ILE A 190 -16.32 -3.12 1.56
N ASP A 191 -16.11 -2.50 0.41
CA ASP A 191 -16.91 -2.68 -0.80
C ASP A 191 -16.06 -3.35 -1.88
N ILE A 192 -16.50 -4.48 -2.41
CA ILE A 192 -15.83 -5.24 -3.47
C ILE A 192 -16.63 -5.26 -4.78
N GLN A 193 -17.63 -4.41 -4.92
CA GLN A 193 -18.47 -4.38 -6.12
C GLN A 193 -17.77 -3.69 -7.28
N THR A 194 -16.73 -2.90 -6.99
CA THR A 194 -15.93 -2.20 -8.00
C THR A 194 -14.48 -2.68 -7.97
N MET A 195 -13.77 -2.53 -9.09
CA MET A 195 -12.34 -2.83 -9.17
C MET A 195 -11.55 -2.02 -8.12
N ALA A 196 -11.84 -0.74 -8.02
CA ALA A 196 -11.24 0.17 -7.04
C ALA A 196 -11.52 -0.27 -5.60
N GLY A 197 -12.78 -0.62 -5.29
CA GLY A 197 -13.16 -1.13 -3.98
C GLY A 197 -12.47 -2.45 -3.64
N ALA A 198 -12.26 -3.33 -4.61
CA ALA A 198 -11.55 -4.59 -4.42
C ALA A 198 -10.05 -4.37 -4.10
N VAL A 199 -9.40 -3.42 -4.77
CA VAL A 199 -8.00 -3.05 -4.51
C VAL A 199 -7.87 -2.42 -3.11
N ASP A 200 -8.79 -1.55 -2.74
CA ASP A 200 -8.82 -0.94 -1.39
C ASP A 200 -9.07 -2.00 -0.31
N ALA A 201 -9.97 -2.94 -0.56
CA ALA A 201 -10.26 -4.06 0.32
C ALA A 201 -9.02 -4.90 0.64
N LEU A 202 -8.21 -5.22 -0.35
CA LEU A 202 -6.95 -5.96 -0.17
C LEU A 202 -6.03 -5.23 0.82
N LYS A 203 -5.85 -3.93 0.65
CA LYS A 203 -5.00 -3.12 1.54
C LYS A 203 -5.53 -3.08 2.97
N VAL A 204 -6.85 -2.93 3.13
CA VAL A 204 -7.50 -2.94 4.46
C VAL A 204 -7.32 -4.30 5.14
N VAL A 205 -7.50 -5.40 4.39
CA VAL A 205 -7.32 -6.76 4.93
C VAL A 205 -5.87 -7.02 5.32
N ASP A 206 -4.89 -6.63 4.50
CA ASP A 206 -3.48 -6.79 4.81
C ASP A 206 -3.11 -6.06 6.11
N ARG A 207 -3.55 -4.81 6.27
CA ARG A 207 -3.29 -4.04 7.51
C ARG A 207 -4.02 -4.62 8.72
N ALA A 208 -5.20 -5.18 8.54
CA ALA A 208 -5.91 -5.87 9.61
C ALA A 208 -5.18 -7.15 10.05
N LEU A 209 -4.62 -7.90 9.10
CA LEU A 209 -3.79 -9.08 9.39
C LEU A 209 -2.51 -8.69 10.15
N ASP A 210 -1.83 -7.62 9.72
CA ASP A 210 -0.66 -7.09 10.43
C ASP A 210 -1.00 -6.77 11.90
N ARG A 211 -2.14 -6.13 12.14
CA ARG A 211 -2.60 -5.83 13.50
C ARG A 211 -2.87 -7.09 14.31
N VAL A 212 -3.51 -8.10 13.71
CA VAL A 212 -3.74 -9.40 14.38
C VAL A 212 -2.39 -10.06 14.73
N HIS A 213 -1.42 -10.03 13.83
CA HIS A 213 -0.08 -10.58 14.09
C HIS A 213 0.63 -9.87 15.23
N MET A 214 0.56 -8.53 15.28
CA MET A 214 1.11 -7.77 16.39
C MET A 214 0.46 -8.12 17.73
N GLU A 215 -0.87 -8.22 17.78
CA GLU A 215 -1.57 -8.61 19.01
C GLU A 215 -1.22 -10.06 19.43
N ARG A 216 -1.12 -10.99 18.49
CA ARG A 216 -0.67 -12.36 18.78
C ARG A 216 0.76 -12.38 19.32
N ALA A 217 1.66 -11.58 18.80
CA ALA A 217 3.02 -11.46 19.31
C ALA A 217 3.05 -10.92 20.74
N LYS A 218 2.23 -9.90 21.04
CA LYS A 218 2.07 -9.39 22.43
C LYS A 218 1.55 -10.47 23.37
N PHE A 219 0.52 -11.22 22.98
CA PHE A 219 0.02 -12.33 23.78
C PHE A 219 1.07 -13.42 23.99
N GLY A 220 1.86 -13.75 22.95
CA GLY A 220 2.97 -14.68 23.06
C GLY A 220 4.02 -14.22 24.08
N ALA A 221 4.39 -12.95 24.06
CA ALA A 221 5.31 -12.37 25.02
C ALA A 221 4.76 -12.41 26.46
N ILE A 222 3.46 -12.09 26.65
CA ILE A 222 2.79 -12.18 27.94
C ILE A 222 2.78 -13.62 28.44
N MET A 223 2.44 -14.59 27.60
CA MET A 223 2.47 -16.02 27.97
C MET A 223 3.87 -16.47 28.39
N SER A 224 4.90 -16.08 27.65
CA SER A 224 6.29 -16.39 28.02
C SER A 224 6.66 -15.79 29.40
N ARG A 225 6.29 -14.54 29.66
CA ARG A 225 6.50 -13.90 30.98
C ARG A 225 5.72 -14.62 32.09
N MET A 226 4.47 -15.02 31.82
CA MET A 226 3.66 -15.77 32.79
C MET A 226 4.29 -17.10 33.14
N ASN A 227 4.83 -17.83 32.15
CA ASN A 227 5.54 -19.09 32.42
C ASN A 227 6.74 -18.88 33.34
N VAL A 228 7.56 -17.86 33.09
CA VAL A 228 8.69 -17.51 33.97
C VAL A 228 8.23 -17.16 35.40
N VAL A 229 7.11 -16.43 35.53
CA VAL A 229 6.53 -16.12 36.84
C VAL A 229 6.03 -17.37 37.55
N ILE A 230 5.36 -18.29 36.84
CA ILE A 230 4.89 -19.57 37.38
C ILE A 230 6.07 -20.41 37.86
N ASP A 231 7.13 -20.52 37.06
CA ASP A 231 8.35 -21.26 37.44
C ASP A 231 9.00 -20.66 38.66
N ASN A 232 9.09 -19.31 38.75
CA ASN A 232 9.63 -18.61 39.93
C ASN A 232 8.76 -18.83 41.16
N LEU A 233 7.43 -18.69 41.06
CA LEU A 233 6.51 -18.98 42.16
C LEU A 233 6.57 -20.43 42.62
N THR A 234 6.73 -21.36 41.69
CA THR A 234 6.91 -22.79 42.02
C THR A 234 8.18 -23.00 42.85
N ASN A 235 9.31 -22.40 42.42
CA ASN A 235 10.56 -22.45 43.15
C ASN A 235 10.44 -21.80 44.54
N VAL A 236 9.78 -20.66 44.66
CA VAL A 236 9.53 -19.99 45.95
C VAL A 236 8.67 -20.88 46.85
N SER A 237 7.59 -21.48 46.33
CA SER A 237 6.71 -22.39 47.04
C SER A 237 7.47 -23.61 47.58
N GLN A 238 8.32 -24.21 46.75
CA GLN A 238 9.17 -25.37 47.15
C GLN A 238 10.16 -24.97 48.24
N ASN A 239 10.82 -23.82 48.08
CA ASN A 239 11.77 -23.34 49.12
C ASN A 239 11.05 -23.02 50.42
N GLN A 240 9.83 -22.48 50.36
CA GLN A 240 9.03 -22.19 51.55
C GLN A 240 8.56 -23.47 52.24
N ALA A 241 8.12 -24.48 51.43
CA ALA A 241 7.77 -25.80 51.95
C ALA A 241 8.97 -26.49 52.61
N ALA A 242 10.15 -26.47 51.97
CA ALA A 242 11.39 -27.00 52.55
C ALA A 242 11.83 -26.29 53.83
N SER A 243 11.65 -24.94 53.87
CA SER A 243 11.95 -24.16 55.07
C SER A 243 11.00 -24.50 56.25
N LYS A 244 9.70 -24.66 55.92
CA LYS A 244 8.69 -25.08 56.90
C LYS A 244 9.02 -26.49 57.46
N ALA A 245 9.32 -27.45 56.56
CA ALA A 245 9.70 -28.79 56.96
C ALA A 245 10.94 -28.81 57.92
N ARG A 246 11.98 -27.99 57.62
CA ARG A 246 13.15 -27.90 58.49
C ARG A 246 12.82 -27.36 59.90
N ILE A 247 11.88 -26.44 60.01
CA ILE A 247 11.44 -25.91 61.32
C ILE A 247 10.66 -27.00 62.08
N GLU A 248 9.74 -27.65 61.41
CA GLU A 248 8.93 -28.71 62.00
C GLU A 248 9.79 -29.93 62.44
N ASP A 249 10.75 -30.33 61.61
CA ASP A 249 11.67 -31.44 61.91
C ASP A 249 12.63 -31.10 63.07
N ALA A 250 13.09 -29.83 63.14
CA ALA A 250 13.92 -29.37 64.25
C ALA A 250 13.17 -29.40 65.61
N ASP A 251 11.91 -28.92 65.60
CA ASP A 251 11.06 -28.96 66.79
C ASP A 251 10.73 -30.39 67.22
N PHE A 252 10.44 -31.28 66.25
CA PHE A 252 10.19 -32.70 66.53
C PHE A 252 11.42 -33.39 67.15
N ALA A 253 12.62 -33.14 66.62
CA ALA A 253 13.87 -33.69 67.17
C ALA A 253 14.16 -33.21 68.61
N LEU A 254 13.89 -31.91 68.89
CA LEU A 254 14.05 -31.36 70.24
C LEU A 254 13.06 -32.00 71.20
N GLU A 255 11.79 -32.17 70.83
CA GLU A 255 10.75 -32.70 71.69
C GLU A 255 10.96 -34.21 71.90
N SER A 256 11.38 -34.93 70.88
CA SER A 256 11.77 -36.35 71.00
C SER A 256 12.95 -36.59 71.95
N SER A 257 13.95 -35.67 71.91
CA SER A 257 15.07 -35.68 72.86
C SER A 257 14.62 -35.43 74.30
N ARG A 258 13.70 -34.46 74.49
CA ARG A 258 13.11 -34.18 75.82
C ARG A 258 12.30 -35.36 76.31
N LEU A 259 11.51 -35.99 75.48
CA LEU A 259 10.74 -37.20 75.83
C LEU A 259 11.66 -38.36 76.28
N SER A 260 12.69 -38.65 75.49
CA SER A 260 13.68 -39.67 75.83
C SER A 260 14.39 -39.42 77.12
N LYS A 261 14.77 -38.13 77.36
CA LYS A 261 15.39 -37.73 78.64
C LYS A 261 14.41 -37.91 79.78
N ALA A 262 13.14 -37.56 79.62
CA ALA A 262 12.11 -37.73 80.64
C ALA A 262 11.87 -39.24 80.94
N GLN A 263 11.86 -40.09 79.96
CA GLN A 263 11.71 -41.54 80.08
C GLN A 263 12.89 -42.16 80.81
N ILE A 264 14.13 -41.73 80.52
CA ILE A 264 15.32 -42.26 81.21
C ILE A 264 15.30 -41.80 82.69
N LEU A 265 14.94 -40.58 82.95
CA LEU A 265 14.81 -40.08 84.31
C LEU A 265 13.73 -40.82 85.17
N GLN A 266 12.62 -41.19 84.47
CA GLN A 266 11.52 -41.96 85.06
C GLN A 266 11.93 -43.40 85.39
N GLN A 267 12.82 -44.01 84.58
CA GLN A 267 13.32 -45.37 84.79
C GLN A 267 14.47 -45.44 85.84
N SER A 268 15.10 -44.29 86.13
CA SER A 268 16.22 -44.22 87.09
C SER A 268 15.84 -43.73 88.46
N ALA A 269 14.58 -43.37 88.69
CA ALA A 269 14.01 -43.01 89.99
C ALA A 269 13.22 -44.18 90.55
#